data_154d2b0114b752da7b71d2e3aa581ba7
#
_entry.id   154d2b0114b752da7b71d2e3aa581ba7
#
_cell.length_a   1.000
_cell.length_b   1.000
_cell.length_c   1.000
_cell.angle_alpha   90.00
_cell.angle_beta   90.00
_cell.angle_gamma   90.00
#
_symmetry.space_group_name_H-M   'P 1'
#
loop_
_entity.id
_entity.type
_entity.pdbx_description
1 polymer ?
#
loop_
_entity_poly.entity_id
_entity_poly.type
_entity_poly.pdbx_seq_one_letter_code
_entity_poly.pdbx_strand_id
1 'polypeptide(L)'
;GTGSHEVSVTAAGSTAPLWAQSFDATANQAIVAVASSAGSFTLYNDDLNPLPVGRARLTAIHAIPDAAPVDIVLADGRPVIPSLTYNQPYGTLDVPVNTYELMVLPAGGALDQALLPAASYGLATGTSYIVLAYGSSSNAESLVLTAPTLPNEANAGYIRVVHAADGIDAVDVSANGSLLVPSLAYDTASDYVALAAGDYTVTLTPPGTSDELVSATVTVEAGQRYSVVA
;
A
#
# COMPACT_ATOMS: atom_id res chain seq x y z
N GLY A 1 1.99 15.17 -0.54
CA GLY A 1 3.15 15.81 -1.18
C GLY A 1 4.45 15.40 -0.51
N THR A 2 5.59 15.73 -1.13
CA THR A 2 6.92 15.56 -0.53
C THR A 2 7.12 16.53 0.64
N GLY A 3 7.98 16.19 1.59
CA GLY A 3 8.31 17.02 2.74
C GLY A 3 8.08 16.33 4.07
N SER A 4 8.23 17.07 5.16
CA SER A 4 8.05 16.55 6.52
C SER A 4 6.57 16.51 6.87
N HIS A 5 6.12 15.35 7.34
CA HIS A 5 4.76 15.08 7.78
C HIS A 5 4.78 14.47 9.18
N GLU A 6 3.69 14.67 9.91
CA GLU A 6 3.44 13.98 11.17
C GLU A 6 2.20 13.11 11.02
N VAL A 7 2.32 11.86 11.46
CA VAL A 7 1.17 10.97 11.62
C VAL A 7 0.96 10.70 13.10
N SER A 8 -0.28 10.76 13.54
CA SER A 8 -0.65 10.43 14.91
C SER A 8 -1.82 9.47 14.94
N VAL A 9 -1.85 8.60 15.94
CA VAL A 9 -2.94 7.69 16.21
C VAL A 9 -3.54 8.01 17.56
N THR A 10 -4.85 8.23 17.59
CA THR A 10 -5.61 8.53 18.80
C THR A 10 -6.64 7.43 19.06
N ALA A 11 -7.01 7.22 20.31
CA ALA A 11 -8.17 6.40 20.61
C ALA A 11 -9.44 7.09 20.09
N ALA A 12 -10.42 6.30 19.67
CA ALA A 12 -11.70 6.83 19.19
C ALA A 12 -12.32 7.76 20.24
N GLY A 13 -12.67 8.99 19.83
CA GLY A 13 -13.21 10.03 20.73
C GLY A 13 -12.19 10.75 21.61
N SER A 14 -10.89 10.47 21.48
CA SER A 14 -9.81 11.16 22.20
C SER A 14 -9.07 12.13 21.30
N THR A 15 -8.58 13.24 21.88
CA THR A 15 -7.67 14.19 21.22
C THR A 15 -6.20 13.95 21.61
N ALA A 16 -5.95 13.12 22.63
CA ALA A 16 -4.61 12.78 23.05
C ALA A 16 -4.05 11.66 22.17
N PRO A 17 -2.88 11.85 21.52
CA PRO A 17 -2.29 10.82 20.70
C PRO A 17 -1.80 9.65 21.56
N LEU A 18 -2.13 8.44 21.15
CA LEU A 18 -1.51 7.22 21.66
C LEU A 18 -0.08 7.10 21.12
N TRP A 19 0.14 7.62 19.93
CA TRP A 19 1.42 7.65 19.25
C TRP A 19 1.43 8.76 18.20
N ALA A 20 2.58 9.39 18.03
CA ALA A 20 2.83 10.35 16.97
C ALA A 20 4.28 10.23 16.49
N GLN A 21 4.49 10.33 15.20
CA GLN A 21 5.82 10.29 14.59
C GLN A 21 5.88 11.17 13.36
N SER A 22 6.97 11.93 13.24
CA SER A 22 7.29 12.66 12.03
C SER A 22 8.08 11.79 11.06
N PHE A 23 7.87 11.98 9.77
CA PHE A 23 8.61 11.34 8.70
C PHE A 23 8.75 12.29 7.52
N ASP A 24 9.77 12.08 6.72
CA ASP A 24 9.98 12.81 5.47
C ASP A 24 9.45 11.97 4.31
N ALA A 25 8.40 12.46 3.66
CA ALA A 25 7.90 11.84 2.44
C ALA A 25 8.75 12.28 1.25
N THR A 26 9.18 11.33 0.46
CA THR A 26 9.88 11.57 -0.81
C THR A 26 9.04 11.10 -1.99
N ALA A 27 9.40 11.53 -3.20
CA ALA A 27 8.71 11.09 -4.40
C ALA A 27 8.82 9.56 -4.56
N ASN A 28 7.80 8.96 -5.17
CA ASN A 28 7.75 7.53 -5.49
C ASN A 28 7.84 6.59 -4.26
N GLN A 29 7.35 7.05 -3.11
CA GLN A 29 7.24 6.24 -1.91
C GLN A 29 5.81 6.21 -1.40
N ALA A 30 5.39 5.05 -0.88
CA ALA A 30 4.25 4.93 0.01
C ALA A 30 4.74 4.65 1.43
N ILE A 31 4.03 5.17 2.42
CA ILE A 31 4.34 4.94 3.82
C ILE A 31 3.33 3.95 4.38
N VAL A 32 3.83 2.88 4.97
CA VAL A 32 3.02 1.88 5.66
C VAL A 32 3.31 1.99 7.15
N ALA A 33 2.28 2.23 7.95
CA ALA A 33 2.37 2.25 9.40
C ALA A 33 1.85 0.92 9.96
N VAL A 34 2.68 0.22 10.71
CA VAL A 34 2.31 -1.03 11.38
C VAL A 34 2.22 -0.79 12.88
N ALA A 35 1.02 -1.00 13.43
CA ALA A 35 0.76 -0.92 14.86
C ALA A 35 0.95 -2.29 15.51
N SER A 36 1.65 -2.36 16.64
CA SER A 36 1.74 -3.59 17.44
C SER A 36 0.77 -3.55 18.63
N SER A 37 0.39 -4.72 19.13
CA SER A 37 -0.39 -4.86 20.36
C SER A 37 0.32 -4.32 21.61
N ALA A 38 1.64 -4.14 21.54
CA ALA A 38 2.45 -3.54 22.61
C ALA A 38 2.41 -1.99 22.57
N GLY A 39 1.60 -1.38 21.70
CA GLY A 39 1.48 0.08 21.59
C GLY A 39 2.64 0.74 20.84
N SER A 40 3.47 -0.01 20.15
CA SER A 40 4.50 0.53 19.27
C SER A 40 4.00 0.63 17.82
N PHE A 41 4.52 1.61 17.10
CA PHE A 41 4.27 1.80 15.67
C PHE A 41 5.61 1.86 14.94
N THR A 42 5.64 1.28 13.77
CA THR A 42 6.80 1.37 12.89
C THR A 42 6.34 1.82 11.51
N LEU A 43 7.07 2.77 10.95
CA LEU A 43 6.84 3.27 9.59
C LEU A 43 7.80 2.56 8.63
N TYR A 44 7.25 2.07 7.54
CA TYR A 44 7.99 1.45 6.46
C TYR A 44 7.80 2.23 5.17
N ASN A 45 8.88 2.43 4.44
CA ASN A 45 8.84 3.03 3.12
C ASN A 45 8.69 1.93 2.08
N ASP A 46 7.63 1.99 1.28
CA ASP A 46 7.45 1.18 0.09
C ASP A 46 8.00 1.95 -1.12
N ASP A 47 8.97 1.37 -1.79
CA ASP A 47 9.58 1.95 -2.99
C ASP A 47 8.66 1.70 -4.20
N LEU A 48 8.12 2.77 -4.76
CA LEU A 48 7.22 2.74 -5.92
C LEU A 48 7.90 3.19 -7.22
N ASN A 49 9.23 3.24 -7.25
CA ASN A 49 9.95 3.52 -8.49
C ASN A 49 9.58 2.51 -9.59
N PRO A 50 9.66 2.92 -10.86
CA PRO A 50 9.33 2.06 -12.00
C PRO A 50 10.09 0.74 -11.98
N LEU A 51 9.41 -0.31 -12.38
CA LEU A 51 9.96 -1.65 -12.52
C LEU A 51 10.20 -2.00 -13.99
N PRO A 52 11.21 -2.82 -14.29
CA PRO A 52 11.32 -3.44 -15.61
C PRO A 52 10.07 -4.26 -15.95
N VAL A 53 9.73 -4.33 -17.23
CA VAL A 53 8.62 -5.16 -17.71
C VAL A 53 8.80 -6.61 -17.25
N GLY A 54 7.72 -7.24 -16.77
CA GLY A 54 7.74 -8.61 -16.27
C GLY A 54 8.31 -8.75 -14.85
N ARG A 55 8.44 -7.67 -14.10
CA ARG A 55 8.84 -7.66 -12.70
C ARG A 55 7.74 -7.15 -11.78
N ALA A 56 7.73 -7.68 -10.58
CA ALA A 56 7.00 -7.19 -9.42
C ALA A 56 7.99 -6.89 -8.29
N ARG A 57 7.65 -5.99 -7.41
CA ARG A 57 8.42 -5.65 -6.22
C ARG A 57 7.82 -6.34 -5.00
N LEU A 58 8.65 -6.96 -4.19
CA LEU A 58 8.24 -7.66 -2.98
C LEU A 58 8.99 -7.11 -1.77
N THR A 59 8.26 -6.71 -0.76
CA THR A 59 8.79 -6.34 0.57
C THR A 59 8.11 -7.24 1.60
N ALA A 60 8.87 -7.76 2.56
CA ALA A 60 8.32 -8.55 3.66
C ALA A 60 8.52 -7.85 4.99
N ILE A 61 7.53 -7.93 5.86
CA ILE A 61 7.55 -7.36 7.20
C ILE A 61 7.16 -8.45 8.20
N HIS A 62 8.03 -8.67 9.17
CA HIS A 62 7.75 -9.57 10.30
C HIS A 62 7.22 -8.75 11.49
N ALA A 63 5.91 -8.88 11.78
CA ALA A 63 5.23 -8.18 12.86
C ALA A 63 4.60 -9.13 13.90
N ILE A 64 5.20 -10.31 14.13
CA ILE A 64 4.81 -11.26 15.18
C ILE A 64 5.75 -11.05 16.38
N PRO A 65 5.31 -10.37 17.46
CA PRO A 65 6.22 -9.86 18.50
C PRO A 65 6.86 -10.95 19.37
N ASP A 66 6.23 -12.10 19.48
CA ASP A 66 6.67 -13.26 20.29
C ASP A 66 7.36 -14.37 19.46
N ALA A 67 7.57 -14.14 18.16
CA ALA A 67 8.33 -15.06 17.32
C ALA A 67 9.81 -14.64 17.22
N ALA A 68 10.68 -15.64 17.16
CA ALA A 68 12.08 -15.47 16.77
C ALA A 68 12.17 -14.99 15.32
N PRO A 69 13.36 -14.59 14.82
CA PRO A 69 13.53 -14.30 13.40
C PRO A 69 12.95 -15.41 12.53
N VAL A 70 12.40 -15.03 11.37
CA VAL A 70 11.71 -15.96 10.47
C VAL A 70 12.41 -16.04 9.11
N ASP A 71 12.28 -17.19 8.47
CA ASP A 71 12.65 -17.39 7.07
C ASP A 71 11.39 -17.43 6.21
N ILE A 72 11.40 -16.70 5.10
CA ILE A 72 10.39 -16.87 4.05
C ILE A 72 11.00 -17.78 3.00
N VAL A 73 10.32 -18.90 2.77
CA VAL A 73 10.78 -19.93 1.83
C VAL A 73 9.70 -20.25 0.81
N LEU A 74 10.10 -20.82 -0.31
CA LEU A 74 9.16 -21.49 -1.23
C LEU A 74 8.61 -22.77 -0.58
N ALA A 75 7.48 -23.28 -1.06
CA ALA A 75 6.88 -24.52 -0.55
C ALA A 75 7.83 -25.75 -0.66
N ASP A 76 8.84 -25.69 -1.53
CA ASP A 76 9.88 -26.71 -1.65
C ASP A 76 11.08 -26.50 -0.68
N GLY A 77 11.02 -25.49 0.18
CA GLY A 77 12.04 -25.19 1.18
C GLY A 77 13.18 -24.29 0.71
N ARG A 78 13.18 -23.86 -0.55
CA ARG A 78 14.20 -22.92 -1.03
C ARG A 78 14.01 -21.54 -0.39
N PRO A 79 15.08 -20.96 0.20
CA PRO A 79 14.98 -19.67 0.87
C PRO A 79 14.73 -18.54 -0.14
N VAL A 80 13.83 -17.63 0.22
CA VAL A 80 13.56 -16.37 -0.49
C VAL A 80 14.09 -15.20 0.34
N ILE A 81 13.73 -15.16 1.62
CA ILE A 81 14.17 -14.12 2.57
C ILE A 81 14.59 -14.81 3.86
N PRO A 82 15.89 -14.87 4.15
CA PRO A 82 16.38 -15.49 5.38
C PRO A 82 16.41 -14.51 6.55
N SER A 83 16.21 -15.02 7.76
CA SER A 83 16.44 -14.35 9.05
C SER A 83 15.81 -12.96 9.17
N LEU A 84 14.55 -12.83 8.72
CA LEU A 84 13.78 -11.60 8.88
C LEU A 84 13.47 -11.37 10.35
N THR A 85 14.01 -10.29 10.92
CA THR A 85 13.82 -9.96 12.33
C THR A 85 12.54 -9.18 12.57
N TYR A 86 11.97 -9.35 13.78
CA TYR A 86 10.78 -8.62 14.19
C TYR A 86 10.94 -7.10 13.99
N ASN A 87 9.89 -6.50 13.44
CA ASN A 87 9.78 -5.05 13.23
C ASN A 87 10.88 -4.43 12.36
N GLN A 88 11.56 -5.26 11.54
CA GLN A 88 12.49 -4.79 10.52
C GLN A 88 11.95 -5.19 9.14
N PRO A 89 11.91 -4.27 8.17
CA PRO A 89 11.60 -4.64 6.80
C PRO A 89 12.79 -5.40 6.22
N TYR A 90 12.51 -6.44 5.47
CA TYR A 90 13.51 -6.94 4.53
C TYR A 90 13.57 -6.01 3.32
N GLY A 91 14.76 -5.75 2.84
CA GLY A 91 14.97 -4.92 1.65
C GLY A 91 14.14 -5.39 0.45
N THR A 92 13.82 -4.45 -0.39
CA THR A 92 13.00 -4.64 -1.58
C THR A 92 13.60 -5.65 -2.55
N LEU A 93 12.83 -6.64 -2.99
CA LEU A 93 13.20 -7.63 -3.99
C LEU A 93 12.40 -7.43 -5.27
N ASP A 94 13.08 -7.20 -6.40
CA ASP A 94 12.44 -7.18 -7.71
C ASP A 94 12.47 -8.60 -8.30
N VAL A 95 11.30 -9.25 -8.31
CA VAL A 95 11.14 -10.66 -8.71
C VAL A 95 10.40 -10.79 -10.05
N PRO A 96 10.62 -11.85 -10.84
CA PRO A 96 9.81 -12.12 -12.03
C PRO A 96 8.34 -12.27 -11.67
N VAL A 97 7.45 -11.81 -12.55
CA VAL A 97 6.01 -12.08 -12.38
C VAL A 97 5.73 -13.56 -12.51
N ASN A 98 5.09 -14.11 -11.50
CA ASN A 98 4.72 -15.52 -11.40
C ASN A 98 3.75 -15.72 -10.24
N THR A 99 3.24 -16.93 -10.08
CA THR A 99 2.62 -17.38 -8.84
C THR A 99 3.67 -18.08 -7.98
N TYR A 100 3.86 -17.59 -6.78
CA TYR A 100 4.80 -18.14 -5.81
C TYR A 100 4.04 -18.79 -4.66
N GLU A 101 4.43 -19.99 -4.27
CA GLU A 101 3.95 -20.60 -3.02
C GLU A 101 4.96 -20.31 -1.92
N LEU A 102 4.60 -19.42 -1.01
CA LEU A 102 5.47 -18.97 0.07
C LEU A 102 4.96 -19.49 1.41
N MET A 103 5.88 -19.82 2.30
CA MET A 103 5.62 -20.14 3.70
C MET A 103 6.60 -19.41 4.61
N VAL A 104 6.22 -19.26 5.87
CA VAL A 104 7.04 -18.58 6.90
C VAL A 104 7.41 -19.61 7.95
N LEU A 105 8.71 -19.78 8.18
CA LEU A 105 9.29 -20.69 9.16
C LEU A 105 10.02 -19.91 10.24
N PRO A 106 10.20 -20.46 11.46
CA PRO A 106 11.27 -19.99 12.34
C PRO A 106 12.61 -20.08 11.61
N ALA A 107 13.50 -19.12 11.79
CA ALA A 107 14.79 -19.10 11.10
C ALA A 107 15.57 -20.40 11.34
N GLY A 108 15.95 -21.07 10.24
CA GLY A 108 16.57 -22.39 10.27
C GLY A 108 15.65 -23.55 10.64
N GLY A 109 14.34 -23.31 10.74
CA GLY A 109 13.34 -24.33 11.06
C GLY A 109 13.03 -25.26 9.89
N ALA A 110 12.44 -26.43 10.21
CA ALA A 110 11.96 -27.39 9.22
C ALA A 110 10.58 -27.00 8.67
N LEU A 111 10.19 -27.54 7.49
CA LEU A 111 8.94 -27.19 6.83
C LEU A 111 7.68 -27.51 7.64
N ASP A 112 7.74 -28.51 8.51
CA ASP A 112 6.67 -28.91 9.42
C ASP A 112 6.51 -27.97 10.64
N GLN A 113 7.42 -27.02 10.82
CA GLN A 113 7.40 -26.01 11.87
C GLN A 113 6.87 -24.65 11.38
N ALA A 114 6.17 -24.63 10.25
CA ALA A 114 5.69 -23.40 9.67
C ALA A 114 4.80 -22.60 10.61
N LEU A 115 5.14 -21.31 10.80
CA LEU A 115 4.27 -20.31 11.44
C LEU A 115 3.11 -19.94 10.52
N LEU A 116 3.40 -19.82 9.23
CA LEU A 116 2.41 -19.65 8.18
C LEU A 116 2.60 -20.76 7.14
N PRO A 117 1.59 -21.61 6.90
CA PRO A 117 1.65 -22.64 5.89
C PRO A 117 1.78 -22.05 4.49
N ALA A 118 2.14 -22.89 3.52
CA ALA A 118 2.27 -22.46 2.13
C ALA A 118 0.97 -21.82 1.62
N ALA A 119 1.10 -20.64 1.06
CA ALA A 119 0.02 -19.91 0.42
C ALA A 119 0.49 -19.37 -0.94
N SER A 120 -0.44 -19.34 -1.90
CA SER A 120 -0.18 -18.87 -3.26
C SER A 120 -0.30 -17.36 -3.37
N TYR A 121 0.73 -16.73 -3.92
CA TYR A 121 0.80 -15.30 -4.18
C TYR A 121 1.03 -15.06 -5.67
N GLY A 122 -0.01 -14.60 -6.38
CA GLY A 122 0.09 -14.20 -7.79
C GLY A 122 0.64 -12.78 -7.90
N LEU A 123 1.82 -12.63 -8.47
CA LEU A 123 2.48 -11.34 -8.63
C LEU A 123 2.27 -10.81 -10.06
N ALA A 124 1.77 -9.56 -10.16
CA ALA A 124 1.52 -8.87 -11.43
C ALA A 124 2.66 -7.89 -11.76
N THR A 125 2.86 -7.65 -13.05
CA THR A 125 3.87 -6.70 -13.52
C THR A 125 3.57 -5.28 -13.03
N GLY A 126 4.61 -4.51 -12.69
CA GLY A 126 4.46 -3.12 -12.28
C GLY A 126 3.72 -2.93 -10.95
N THR A 127 3.75 -3.92 -10.07
CA THR A 127 3.06 -3.87 -8.78
C THR A 127 4.06 -4.12 -7.66
N SER A 128 4.00 -3.29 -6.62
CA SER A 128 4.66 -3.53 -5.34
C SER A 128 3.74 -4.28 -4.39
N TYR A 129 4.28 -5.28 -3.73
CA TYR A 129 3.61 -6.12 -2.75
C TYR A 129 4.33 -5.99 -1.41
N ILE A 130 3.59 -5.67 -0.36
CA ILE A 130 4.07 -5.78 1.01
C ILE A 130 3.36 -6.97 1.65
N VAL A 131 4.11 -8.00 1.99
CA VAL A 131 3.61 -9.17 2.73
C VAL A 131 3.94 -8.97 4.20
N LEU A 132 2.92 -8.78 5.01
CA LEU A 132 3.01 -8.60 6.45
C LEU A 132 2.63 -9.90 7.15
N ALA A 133 3.56 -10.50 7.91
CA ALA A 133 3.24 -11.58 8.86
C ALA A 133 2.97 -10.96 10.24
N TYR A 134 1.79 -11.20 10.80
CA TYR A 134 1.35 -10.58 12.05
C TYR A 134 0.61 -11.59 12.96
N GLY A 135 0.14 -11.13 14.12
CA GLY A 135 -0.53 -11.97 15.12
C GLY A 135 0.43 -12.45 16.21
N SER A 136 0.34 -13.72 16.59
CA SER A 136 1.22 -14.37 17.57
C SER A 136 1.89 -15.59 16.96
N SER A 137 2.95 -16.10 17.59
CA SER A 137 3.66 -17.32 17.13
C SER A 137 2.76 -18.56 17.09
N SER A 138 1.69 -18.58 17.90
CA SER A 138 0.70 -19.68 17.93
C SER A 138 -0.49 -19.45 17.00
N ASN A 139 -0.71 -18.24 16.52
CA ASN A 139 -1.79 -17.86 15.62
C ASN A 139 -1.30 -16.73 14.68
N ALA A 140 -0.40 -17.11 13.80
CA ALA A 140 0.13 -16.18 12.81
C ALA A 140 -0.82 -16.03 11.61
N GLU A 141 -0.91 -14.83 11.11
CA GLU A 141 -1.71 -14.46 9.95
C GLU A 141 -0.85 -13.65 8.96
N SER A 142 -1.28 -13.59 7.71
CA SER A 142 -0.63 -12.74 6.70
C SER A 142 -1.61 -11.75 6.07
N LEU A 143 -1.12 -10.55 5.81
CA LEU A 143 -1.81 -9.52 5.06
C LEU A 143 -0.94 -9.11 3.87
N VAL A 144 -1.55 -8.99 2.70
CA VAL A 144 -0.88 -8.50 1.50
C VAL A 144 -1.43 -7.13 1.15
N LEU A 145 -0.56 -6.14 1.14
CA LEU A 145 -0.85 -4.81 0.63
C LEU A 145 -0.24 -4.67 -0.75
N THR A 146 -0.96 -4.03 -1.66
CA THR A 146 -0.50 -3.82 -3.03
C THR A 146 -0.55 -2.35 -3.40
N ALA A 147 0.44 -1.91 -4.16
CA ALA A 147 0.45 -0.61 -4.79
C ALA A 147 1.02 -0.74 -6.21
N PRO A 148 0.39 -0.13 -7.23
CA PRO A 148 1.01 -0.09 -8.53
C PRO A 148 2.31 0.72 -8.44
N THR A 149 3.40 0.20 -9.01
CA THR A 149 4.60 1.01 -9.23
C THR A 149 4.30 2.01 -10.35
N LEU A 150 5.03 3.13 -10.36
CA LEU A 150 4.83 4.12 -11.40
C LEU A 150 5.20 3.52 -12.76
N PRO A 151 4.39 3.67 -13.80
CA PRO A 151 4.88 3.48 -15.15
C PRO A 151 6.00 4.50 -15.40
N ASN A 152 6.92 4.15 -16.28
CA ASN A 152 8.05 5.02 -16.65
C ASN A 152 7.60 6.16 -17.58
N GLU A 153 6.54 6.89 -17.21
CA GLU A 153 6.05 8.04 -17.95
C GLU A 153 6.67 9.30 -17.36
N ALA A 154 7.66 9.84 -18.05
CA ALA A 154 8.52 10.91 -17.59
C ALA A 154 7.79 12.22 -17.18
N ASN A 155 6.48 12.37 -17.47
CA ASN A 155 5.70 13.59 -17.23
C ASN A 155 4.32 13.31 -16.60
N ALA A 156 4.05 12.12 -16.05
CA ALA A 156 2.77 11.81 -15.42
C ALA A 156 2.86 11.84 -13.89
N GLY A 157 1.82 12.36 -13.26
CA GLY A 157 1.50 12.11 -11.86
C GLY A 157 0.27 11.20 -11.76
N TYR A 158 -0.09 10.77 -10.57
CA TYR A 158 -1.13 9.77 -10.35
C TYR A 158 -2.12 10.27 -9.30
N ILE A 159 -3.39 10.17 -9.61
CA ILE A 159 -4.47 10.54 -8.70
C ILE A 159 -5.39 9.35 -8.46
N ARG A 160 -5.78 9.12 -7.23
CA ARG A 160 -6.92 8.30 -6.86
C ARG A 160 -7.91 9.11 -6.06
N VAL A 161 -9.17 8.72 -6.10
CA VAL A 161 -10.24 9.34 -5.31
C VAL A 161 -10.77 8.33 -4.32
N VAL A 162 -10.96 8.77 -3.08
CA VAL A 162 -11.62 8.00 -2.02
C VAL A 162 -12.98 8.66 -1.80
N HIS A 163 -14.05 7.91 -2.00
CA HIS A 163 -15.41 8.41 -1.77
C HIS A 163 -15.83 8.12 -0.33
N ALA A 164 -15.81 9.16 0.50
CA ALA A 164 -16.19 9.11 1.92
C ALA A 164 -17.35 10.04 2.28
N ALA A 165 -18.05 10.59 1.27
CA ALA A 165 -19.21 11.47 1.49
C ALA A 165 -20.44 10.66 1.90
N ASP A 166 -20.84 10.76 3.17
CA ASP A 166 -22.00 10.07 3.73
C ASP A 166 -23.29 10.54 3.05
N GLY A 167 -24.20 9.60 2.77
CA GLY A 167 -25.48 9.86 2.15
C GLY A 167 -25.48 9.94 0.61
N ILE A 168 -24.33 9.64 -0.03
CA ILE A 168 -24.19 9.55 -1.49
C ILE A 168 -23.66 8.15 -1.85
N ASP A 169 -24.50 7.35 -2.53
CA ASP A 169 -24.19 5.95 -2.79
C ASP A 169 -23.02 5.75 -3.78
N ALA A 170 -22.94 6.61 -4.80
CA ALA A 170 -21.87 6.56 -5.80
C ALA A 170 -21.66 7.93 -6.47
N VAL A 171 -20.46 8.14 -7.00
CA VAL A 171 -20.10 9.35 -7.76
C VAL A 171 -19.33 9.02 -9.04
N ASP A 172 -19.53 9.81 -10.06
CA ASP A 172 -18.63 9.91 -11.20
C ASP A 172 -17.54 10.94 -10.89
N VAL A 173 -16.29 10.62 -11.17
CA VAL A 173 -15.15 11.52 -10.98
C VAL A 173 -14.62 11.95 -12.33
N SER A 174 -14.56 13.25 -12.56
CA SER A 174 -13.97 13.83 -13.77
C SER A 174 -12.81 14.77 -13.45
N ALA A 175 -11.88 14.94 -14.40
CA ALA A 175 -10.85 15.95 -14.35
C ALA A 175 -10.90 16.79 -15.64
N ASN A 176 -10.97 18.11 -15.48
CA ASN A 176 -11.17 19.05 -16.57
C ASN A 176 -12.31 18.63 -17.53
N GLY A 177 -13.40 18.09 -16.97
CA GLY A 177 -14.56 17.62 -17.71
C GLY A 177 -14.43 16.24 -18.39
N SER A 178 -13.28 15.59 -18.30
CA SER A 178 -13.09 14.21 -18.78
C SER A 178 -13.34 13.22 -17.65
N LEU A 179 -14.25 12.25 -17.89
CA LEU A 179 -14.56 11.20 -16.91
C LEU A 179 -13.33 10.32 -16.67
N LEU A 180 -12.90 10.23 -15.40
CA LEU A 180 -11.75 9.42 -14.97
C LEU A 180 -12.21 8.12 -14.31
N VAL A 181 -13.16 8.21 -13.39
CA VAL A 181 -13.66 7.06 -12.61
C VAL A 181 -15.17 7.08 -12.62
N PRO A 182 -15.81 6.13 -13.30
CA PRO A 182 -17.26 6.02 -13.29
C PRO A 182 -17.75 5.32 -12.02
N SER A 183 -18.86 5.77 -11.47
CA SER A 183 -19.65 5.11 -10.42
C SER A 183 -18.82 4.61 -9.23
N LEU A 184 -17.91 5.46 -8.71
CA LEU A 184 -17.16 5.14 -7.50
C LEU A 184 -18.11 5.04 -6.32
N ALA A 185 -18.22 3.84 -5.74
CA ALA A 185 -19.14 3.58 -4.64
C ALA A 185 -18.70 4.24 -3.32
N TYR A 186 -19.64 4.56 -2.46
CA TYR A 186 -19.37 5.03 -1.10
C TYR A 186 -18.44 4.05 -0.36
N ASP A 187 -17.56 4.59 0.50
CA ASP A 187 -16.57 3.86 1.29
C ASP A 187 -15.57 3.03 0.44
N THR A 188 -15.32 3.47 -0.79
CA THR A 188 -14.32 2.85 -1.66
C THR A 188 -13.32 3.85 -2.20
N ALA A 189 -12.18 3.33 -2.65
CA ALA A 189 -11.17 4.09 -3.37
C ALA A 189 -11.04 3.60 -4.81
N SER A 190 -10.80 4.52 -5.72
CA SER A 190 -10.45 4.16 -7.10
C SER A 190 -9.03 3.60 -7.18
N ASP A 191 -8.71 2.95 -8.31
CA ASP A 191 -7.33 2.78 -8.73
C ASP A 191 -6.68 4.13 -9.00
N TYR A 192 -5.33 4.14 -9.06
CA TYR A 192 -4.59 5.31 -9.49
C TYR A 192 -4.72 5.53 -10.99
N VAL A 193 -5.13 6.74 -11.37
CA VAL A 193 -5.22 7.18 -12.76
C VAL A 193 -4.03 8.09 -13.08
N ALA A 194 -3.31 7.80 -14.16
CA ALA A 194 -2.21 8.63 -14.63
C ALA A 194 -2.76 9.90 -15.31
N LEU A 195 -2.24 11.05 -14.92
CA LEU A 195 -2.51 12.35 -15.54
C LEU A 195 -1.19 13.03 -15.88
N ALA A 196 -1.13 13.75 -16.98
CA ALA A 196 0.02 14.59 -17.28
C ALA A 196 0.23 15.63 -16.16
N ALA A 197 1.46 16.05 -15.92
CA ALA A 197 1.71 17.13 -14.97
C ALA A 197 0.97 18.41 -15.40
N GLY A 198 0.26 19.05 -14.45
CA GLY A 198 -0.57 20.22 -14.69
C GLY A 198 -1.66 20.43 -13.66
N ASP A 199 -2.46 21.48 -13.86
CA ASP A 199 -3.59 21.80 -12.99
C ASP A 199 -4.87 21.16 -13.52
N TYR A 200 -5.60 20.50 -12.61
CA TYR A 200 -6.85 19.83 -12.90
C TYR A 200 -7.95 20.29 -11.96
N THR A 201 -9.09 20.62 -12.55
CA THR A 201 -10.33 20.75 -11.79
C THR A 201 -10.94 19.34 -11.70
N VAL A 202 -10.84 18.75 -10.52
CA VAL A 202 -11.48 17.45 -10.22
C VAL A 202 -12.90 17.73 -9.74
N THR A 203 -13.88 17.13 -10.40
CA THR A 203 -15.31 17.33 -10.13
C THR A 203 -15.97 15.98 -9.86
N LEU A 204 -16.81 15.92 -8.84
CA LEU A 204 -17.65 14.77 -8.51
C LEU A 204 -19.10 15.10 -8.82
N THR A 205 -19.78 14.17 -9.51
CA THR A 205 -21.20 14.28 -9.88
C THR A 205 -21.92 12.98 -9.56
N PRO A 206 -23.26 12.96 -9.37
CA PRO A 206 -24.00 11.71 -9.34
C PRO A 206 -23.83 10.96 -10.67
N PRO A 207 -23.78 9.61 -10.67
CA PRO A 207 -23.52 8.84 -11.88
C PRO A 207 -24.45 9.18 -13.04
N GLY A 208 -23.85 9.46 -14.19
CA GLY A 208 -24.60 9.78 -15.42
C GLY A 208 -25.25 11.17 -15.45
N THR A 209 -24.95 12.05 -14.51
CA THR A 209 -25.43 13.43 -14.50
C THR A 209 -24.31 14.44 -14.68
N SER A 210 -24.65 15.72 -14.85
CA SER A 210 -23.71 16.84 -14.84
C SER A 210 -23.87 17.73 -13.60
N ASP A 211 -24.67 17.30 -12.61
CA ASP A 211 -24.91 18.07 -11.40
C ASP A 211 -23.69 17.98 -10.48
N GLU A 212 -22.96 19.09 -10.36
CA GLU A 212 -21.75 19.13 -9.54
C GLU A 212 -22.09 19.04 -8.06
N LEU A 213 -21.52 18.02 -7.38
CA LEU A 213 -21.59 17.87 -5.93
C LEU A 213 -20.45 18.62 -5.24
N VAL A 214 -19.24 18.42 -5.77
CA VAL A 214 -18.04 19.08 -5.27
C VAL A 214 -17.02 19.22 -6.40
N SER A 215 -16.24 20.27 -6.34
CA SER A 215 -15.12 20.48 -7.25
C SER A 215 -13.92 21.09 -6.51
N ALA A 216 -12.73 20.68 -6.90
CA ALA A 216 -11.48 21.16 -6.34
C ALA A 216 -10.38 21.22 -7.40
N THR A 217 -9.51 22.20 -7.27
CA THR A 217 -8.31 22.27 -8.12
C THR A 217 -7.18 21.46 -7.48
N VAL A 218 -6.57 20.57 -8.27
CA VAL A 218 -5.44 19.75 -7.87
C VAL A 218 -4.30 19.98 -8.86
N THR A 219 -3.15 20.41 -8.37
CA THR A 219 -1.91 20.47 -9.16
C THR A 219 -1.27 19.09 -9.14
N VAL A 220 -1.16 18.46 -10.30
CA VAL A 220 -0.52 17.15 -10.49
C VAL A 220 0.92 17.40 -10.95
N GLU A 221 1.88 16.96 -10.16
CA GLU A 221 3.31 17.02 -10.51
C GLU A 221 3.77 15.66 -11.03
N ALA A 222 4.73 15.67 -11.96
CA ALA A 222 5.32 14.44 -12.49
C ALA A 222 5.96 13.59 -11.36
N GLY A 223 5.71 12.29 -11.39
CA GLY A 223 6.24 11.36 -10.40
C GLY A 223 5.55 11.39 -9.03
N GLN A 224 4.52 12.23 -8.83
CA GLN A 224 3.80 12.34 -7.57
C GLN A 224 2.50 11.51 -7.57
N ARG A 225 2.05 11.15 -6.36
CA ARG A 225 0.77 10.47 -6.12
C ARG A 225 -0.08 11.29 -5.19
N TYR A 226 -1.36 11.38 -5.54
CA TYR A 226 -2.35 12.12 -4.80
C TYR A 226 -3.52 11.20 -4.43
N SER A 227 -4.00 11.31 -3.19
CA SER A 227 -5.28 10.77 -2.79
C SER A 227 -6.22 11.93 -2.48
N VAL A 228 -7.26 12.07 -3.23
CA VAL A 228 -8.34 13.04 -3.00
C VAL A 228 -9.44 12.34 -2.25
N VAL A 229 -9.84 12.90 -1.11
CA VAL A 229 -10.92 12.36 -0.27
C VAL A 229 -12.10 13.32 -0.38
N ALA A 230 -13.27 12.80 -0.71
CA ALA A 230 -14.51 13.53 -0.82
C ALA A 230 -15.63 12.84 -0.02
#